data_3c3e22d257875832b4f2ac5eb0b8def4
#
_entry.id   3c3e22d257875832b4f2ac5eb0b8def4
#
_cell.length_a   1.000
_cell.length_b   1.000
_cell.length_c   1.000
_cell.angle_alpha   90.00
_cell.angle_beta   90.00
_cell.angle_gamma   90.00
#
_symmetry.space_group_name_H-M   'P 1'
#
loop_
_entity.id
_entity.type
_entity.pdbx_description
1 polymer ?
#
loop_
_entity_poly.entity_id
_entity_poly.type
_entity_poly.pdbx_seq_one_letter_code
_entity_poly.pdbx_strand_id
1 'polypeptide(L)'
;MKNKMKWILAVGLLSCSVAMAQQQSDILSVSASANAENAALAFDRNVKTMWTIPSQALKAEQWLMFTIQQPGDVCELDLQMQGINKNELKEVLDIFVTYDPMNLGTPVNYRIEGSDKQMKVKFTPKYGAHVKLNFKSGKLDKPFSLKEISVLVAEKVL
;
A
#
# COMPACT_ATOMS: atom_id res chain seq x y z
N MET A 1 43.18 36.50 30.64
CA MET A 1 42.73 35.84 29.40
C MET A 1 41.26 35.40 29.61
N LYS A 2 40.35 36.07 28.97
CA LYS A 2 38.93 35.70 29.04
C LYS A 2 38.62 34.78 27.86
N ASN A 3 38.47 33.49 28.12
CA ASN A 3 37.91 32.56 27.14
C ASN A 3 36.45 32.88 26.96
N LYS A 4 36.11 33.51 25.84
CA LYS A 4 34.74 33.60 25.40
C LYS A 4 34.31 32.27 24.85
N MET A 5 33.66 31.45 25.67
CA MET A 5 32.94 30.28 25.22
C MET A 5 31.78 30.73 24.35
N LYS A 6 31.93 30.59 23.02
CA LYS A 6 30.82 30.77 22.09
C LYS A 6 29.91 29.58 22.27
N TRP A 7 28.81 29.74 22.93
CA TRP A 7 27.70 28.82 22.90
C TRP A 7 27.10 28.91 21.49
N ILE A 8 27.45 27.96 20.63
CA ILE A 8 26.70 27.75 19.42
C ILE A 8 25.43 27.03 19.85
N LEU A 9 24.35 27.78 19.98
CA LEU A 9 23.02 27.21 19.98
C LEU A 9 22.81 26.60 18.60
N ALA A 10 23.13 25.32 18.46
CA ALA A 10 22.58 24.52 17.39
C ALA A 10 21.10 24.41 17.67
N VAL A 11 20.32 25.33 17.10
CA VAL A 11 18.89 25.13 16.94
C VAL A 11 18.76 24.00 15.93
N GLY A 12 18.90 22.78 16.41
CA GLY A 12 18.47 21.63 15.67
C GLY A 12 17.00 21.86 15.41
N LEU A 13 16.66 22.14 14.15
CA LEU A 13 15.33 21.90 13.66
C LEU A 13 15.08 20.42 13.89
N LEU A 14 14.55 20.09 15.08
CA LEU A 14 13.78 18.89 15.25
C LEU A 14 12.60 19.05 14.29
N SER A 15 12.78 18.58 13.06
CA SER A 15 11.65 18.14 12.28
C SER A 15 11.06 16.98 13.11
N CYS A 16 10.15 17.31 13.99
CA CYS A 16 9.22 16.33 14.51
C CYS A 16 8.45 15.83 13.30
N SER A 17 9.01 14.88 12.58
CA SER A 17 8.21 13.89 11.92
C SER A 17 7.53 13.17 13.07
N VAL A 18 6.34 13.65 13.44
CA VAL A 18 5.45 12.91 14.30
C VAL A 18 5.25 11.61 13.54
N ALA A 19 5.99 10.57 13.94
CA ALA A 19 5.72 9.24 13.48
C ALA A 19 4.30 8.96 13.96
N MET A 20 3.33 9.11 13.05
CA MET A 20 1.94 8.76 13.36
C MET A 20 1.96 7.29 13.73
N ALA A 21 1.49 6.95 14.93
CA ALA A 21 1.30 5.57 15.32
C ALA A 21 0.41 4.92 14.28
N GLN A 22 0.80 3.73 13.80
CA GLN A 22 0.11 2.98 12.77
C GLN A 22 -0.37 1.67 13.35
N GLN A 23 -1.57 1.27 13.00
CA GLN A 23 -2.14 0.00 13.37
C GLN A 23 -2.46 -0.80 12.12
N GLN A 24 -2.11 -2.09 12.12
CA GLN A 24 -2.53 -3.01 11.08
C GLN A 24 -4.02 -3.29 11.20
N SER A 25 -4.74 -3.16 10.09
CA SER A 25 -6.17 -3.44 10.03
C SER A 25 -6.43 -4.88 9.60
N ASP A 26 -7.44 -5.50 10.18
CA ASP A 26 -7.99 -6.78 9.70
C ASP A 26 -8.82 -6.57 8.43
N ILE A 27 -8.85 -7.58 7.58
CA ILE A 27 -9.57 -7.57 6.31
C ILE A 27 -10.88 -8.33 6.47
N LEU A 28 -11.97 -7.66 6.10
CA LEU A 28 -13.32 -8.21 6.18
C LEU A 28 -13.70 -9.01 4.94
N SER A 29 -13.35 -8.51 3.75
CA SER A 29 -13.68 -9.14 2.47
C SER A 29 -12.69 -8.76 1.38
N VAL A 30 -12.56 -9.64 0.39
CA VAL A 30 -11.68 -9.47 -0.77
C VAL A 30 -12.40 -9.88 -2.03
N SER A 31 -12.19 -9.14 -3.12
CA SER A 31 -12.62 -9.48 -4.47
C SER A 31 -11.54 -9.12 -5.48
N ALA A 32 -11.55 -9.76 -6.63
CA ALA A 32 -10.56 -9.53 -7.69
C ALA A 32 -11.16 -9.78 -9.07
N SER A 33 -10.55 -9.17 -10.09
CA SER A 33 -10.94 -9.36 -11.50
C SER A 33 -10.44 -10.67 -12.10
N ALA A 34 -9.29 -11.18 -11.64
CA ALA A 34 -8.69 -12.44 -12.07
C ALA A 34 -8.41 -13.33 -10.87
N ASN A 35 -8.56 -14.65 -11.03
CA ASN A 35 -8.36 -15.64 -9.96
C ASN A 35 -9.07 -15.22 -8.65
N ALA A 36 -10.29 -14.78 -8.76
CA ALA A 36 -11.06 -14.22 -7.64
C ALA A 36 -11.21 -15.20 -6.47
N GLU A 37 -11.29 -16.49 -6.74
CA GLU A 37 -11.34 -17.56 -5.74
C GLU A 37 -10.08 -17.66 -4.88
N ASN A 38 -8.94 -17.16 -5.38
CA ASN A 38 -7.65 -17.15 -4.69
C ASN A 38 -7.28 -15.78 -4.12
N ALA A 39 -8.13 -14.76 -4.28
CA ALA A 39 -7.82 -13.40 -3.84
C ALA A 39 -7.54 -13.30 -2.33
N ALA A 40 -8.22 -14.10 -1.51
CA ALA A 40 -8.01 -14.15 -0.07
C ALA A 40 -6.62 -14.65 0.33
N LEU A 41 -5.90 -15.36 -0.55
CA LEU A 41 -4.54 -15.84 -0.30
C LEU A 41 -3.53 -14.70 -0.14
N ALA A 42 -3.83 -13.51 -0.64
CA ALA A 42 -3.01 -12.31 -0.41
C ALA A 42 -3.15 -11.74 1.02
N PHE A 43 -4.01 -12.31 1.86
CA PHE A 43 -4.32 -11.81 3.21
C PHE A 43 -4.36 -12.92 4.26
N ASP A 44 -3.86 -14.11 3.96
CA ASP A 44 -3.97 -15.29 4.83
C ASP A 44 -2.82 -15.45 5.81
N ARG A 45 -1.86 -14.50 5.83
CA ARG A 45 -0.65 -14.50 6.66
C ARG A 45 0.27 -15.69 6.38
N ASN A 46 0.20 -16.24 5.16
CA ASN A 46 1.02 -17.35 4.72
C ASN A 46 1.76 -16.98 3.43
N VAL A 47 3.04 -16.64 3.54
CA VAL A 47 3.87 -16.24 2.40
C VAL A 47 4.16 -17.36 1.37
N LYS A 48 3.71 -18.58 1.65
CA LYS A 48 3.78 -19.72 0.72
C LYS A 48 2.60 -19.79 -0.24
N THR A 49 1.51 -19.12 0.10
CA THR A 49 0.34 -18.96 -0.76
C THR A 49 0.36 -17.58 -1.42
N MET A 50 -0.33 -17.42 -2.54
CA MET A 50 -0.32 -16.17 -3.28
C MET A 50 -1.54 -16.01 -4.19
N TRP A 51 -1.92 -14.77 -4.43
CA TRP A 51 -2.82 -14.42 -5.52
C TRP A 51 -1.98 -14.01 -6.74
N THR A 52 -2.26 -14.62 -7.89
CA THR A 52 -1.48 -14.40 -9.11
C THR A 52 -2.34 -13.82 -10.22
N ILE A 53 -1.84 -12.78 -10.89
CA ILE A 53 -2.38 -12.30 -12.16
C ILE A 53 -1.61 -12.99 -13.28
N PRO A 54 -2.24 -13.87 -14.08
CA PRO A 54 -1.57 -14.56 -15.19
C PRO A 54 -1.31 -13.59 -16.34
N SER A 55 -0.29 -13.88 -17.16
CA SER A 55 0.12 -13.00 -18.26
C SER A 55 -1.00 -12.72 -19.26
N GLN A 56 -1.85 -13.68 -19.57
CA GLN A 56 -2.97 -13.50 -20.49
C GLN A 56 -4.03 -12.50 -19.97
N ALA A 57 -4.16 -12.36 -18.65
CA ALA A 57 -5.08 -11.40 -18.05
C ALA A 57 -4.56 -9.95 -18.15
N LEU A 58 -3.25 -9.75 -18.32
CA LEU A 58 -2.62 -8.44 -18.39
C LEU A 58 -2.93 -7.65 -19.67
N LYS A 59 -3.63 -8.24 -20.62
CA LYS A 59 -4.16 -7.55 -21.80
C LYS A 59 -5.30 -6.59 -21.47
N ALA A 60 -5.94 -6.79 -20.33
CA ALA A 60 -6.97 -5.93 -19.78
C ALA A 60 -6.55 -5.40 -18.41
N GLU A 61 -7.21 -4.35 -17.97
CA GLU A 61 -7.03 -3.81 -16.63
C GLU A 61 -7.44 -4.86 -15.58
N GLN A 62 -6.60 -5.04 -14.56
CA GLN A 62 -6.85 -5.99 -13.47
C GLN A 62 -6.95 -5.24 -12.15
N TRP A 63 -7.70 -5.80 -11.23
CA TRP A 63 -7.87 -5.16 -9.92
C TRP A 63 -8.04 -6.19 -8.79
N LEU A 64 -7.66 -5.76 -7.62
CA LEU A 64 -7.94 -6.39 -6.34
C LEU A 64 -8.57 -5.35 -5.43
N MET A 65 -9.72 -5.67 -4.84
CA MET A 65 -10.41 -4.79 -3.91
C MET A 65 -10.64 -5.50 -2.60
N PHE A 66 -10.35 -4.83 -1.52
CA PHE A 66 -10.58 -5.37 -0.18
C PHE A 66 -11.20 -4.33 0.74
N THR A 67 -11.92 -4.83 1.74
CA THR A 67 -12.59 -4.03 2.75
C THR A 67 -11.92 -4.27 4.09
N ILE A 68 -11.50 -3.22 4.77
CA ILE A 68 -10.96 -3.28 6.12
C ILE A 68 -12.11 -3.38 7.13
N GLN A 69 -11.86 -4.05 8.25
CA GLN A 69 -12.89 -4.35 9.25
C GLN A 69 -13.48 -3.08 9.85
N GLN A 70 -12.65 -2.07 10.11
CA GLN A 70 -13.08 -0.77 10.61
C GLN A 70 -12.58 0.35 9.70
N PRO A 71 -13.45 1.26 9.25
CA PRO A 71 -13.03 2.42 8.48
C PRO A 71 -12.01 3.26 9.25
N GLY A 72 -11.01 3.75 8.54
CA GLY A 72 -9.96 4.56 9.12
C GLY A 72 -9.11 5.30 8.10
N ASP A 73 -8.12 6.00 8.57
CA ASP A 73 -7.18 6.76 7.74
C ASP A 73 -6.06 5.84 7.23
N VAL A 74 -6.30 5.18 6.10
CA VAL A 74 -5.34 4.29 5.46
C VAL A 74 -4.13 5.10 4.99
N CYS A 75 -2.92 4.68 5.34
CA CYS A 75 -1.69 5.42 5.07
C CYS A 75 -0.55 4.61 4.47
N GLU A 76 -0.60 3.28 4.58
CA GLU A 76 0.47 2.41 4.09
C GLU A 76 -0.08 1.04 3.72
N LEU A 77 0.47 0.47 2.65
CA LEU A 77 0.28 -0.93 2.27
C LEU A 77 1.65 -1.61 2.24
N ASP A 78 1.81 -2.67 3.01
CA ASP A 78 2.97 -3.54 2.93
C ASP A 78 2.66 -4.68 1.96
N LEU A 79 3.41 -4.74 0.86
CA LEU A 79 3.18 -5.71 -0.21
C LEU A 79 4.37 -6.67 -0.30
N GLN A 80 4.12 -7.95 -0.08
CA GLN A 80 5.07 -9.00 -0.43
C GLN A 80 4.73 -9.52 -1.83
N MET A 81 5.61 -9.24 -2.78
CA MET A 81 5.36 -9.50 -4.20
C MET A 81 6.41 -10.42 -4.81
N GLN A 82 6.02 -11.03 -5.94
CA GLN A 82 6.88 -11.86 -6.77
C GLN A 82 6.59 -11.59 -8.24
N GLY A 83 7.66 -11.49 -9.06
CA GLY A 83 7.54 -11.34 -10.51
C GLY A 83 7.37 -9.92 -11.01
N ILE A 84 7.51 -8.92 -10.14
CA ILE A 84 7.43 -7.49 -10.46
C ILE A 84 8.41 -6.70 -9.58
N ASN A 85 9.07 -5.70 -10.12
CA ASN A 85 9.92 -4.80 -9.35
C ASN A 85 9.20 -3.49 -9.00
N LYS A 86 9.81 -2.67 -8.15
CA LYS A 86 9.23 -1.39 -7.70
C LYS A 86 8.93 -0.43 -8.84
N ASN A 87 9.81 -0.35 -9.82
CA ASN A 87 9.65 0.56 -10.96
C ASN A 87 8.48 0.12 -11.85
N GLU A 88 8.38 -1.16 -12.14
CA GLU A 88 7.27 -1.75 -12.89
C GLU A 88 5.94 -1.54 -12.15
N LEU A 89 5.92 -1.79 -10.83
CA LEU A 89 4.72 -1.57 -10.03
C LEU A 89 4.29 -0.09 -10.03
N LYS A 90 5.24 0.83 -9.92
CA LYS A 90 4.97 2.27 -9.94
C LYS A 90 4.29 2.73 -11.22
N GLU A 91 4.63 2.12 -12.35
CA GLU A 91 4.05 2.46 -13.65
C GLU A 91 2.61 1.96 -13.83
N VAL A 92 2.26 0.84 -13.20
CA VAL A 92 0.98 0.16 -13.46
C VAL A 92 -0.05 0.31 -12.36
N LEU A 93 0.38 0.58 -11.12
CA LEU A 93 -0.51 0.57 -9.96
C LEU A 93 -1.16 1.93 -9.72
N ASP A 94 -2.49 1.95 -9.71
CA ASP A 94 -3.29 2.99 -9.08
C ASP A 94 -3.93 2.44 -7.80
N ILE A 95 -3.95 3.25 -6.77
CA ILE A 95 -4.54 2.90 -5.46
C ILE A 95 -5.69 3.85 -5.18
N PHE A 96 -6.86 3.27 -4.89
CA PHE A 96 -8.03 4.00 -4.46
C PHE A 96 -8.37 3.63 -3.02
N VAL A 97 -8.62 4.62 -2.20
CA VAL A 97 -9.15 4.46 -0.84
C VAL A 97 -10.44 5.23 -0.76
N THR A 98 -11.53 4.57 -0.41
CA THR A 98 -12.85 5.17 -0.37
C THR A 98 -13.72 4.61 0.74
N TYR A 99 -14.67 5.39 1.20
CA TYR A 99 -15.73 4.91 2.07
C TYR A 99 -16.91 4.33 1.28
N ASP A 100 -17.13 4.85 0.07
CA ASP A 100 -18.19 4.39 -0.84
C ASP A 100 -17.60 3.62 -2.02
N PRO A 101 -17.78 2.28 -2.09
CA PRO A 101 -17.20 1.47 -3.16
C PRO A 101 -17.76 1.77 -4.55
N MET A 102 -18.90 2.46 -4.63
CA MET A 102 -19.50 2.89 -5.90
C MET A 102 -18.89 4.20 -6.42
N ASN A 103 -18.15 4.92 -5.56
CA ASN A 103 -17.47 6.16 -5.91
C ASN A 103 -16.03 6.12 -5.45
N LEU A 104 -15.14 5.68 -6.33
CA LEU A 104 -13.73 5.50 -6.01
C LEU A 104 -12.97 6.82 -5.82
N GLY A 105 -13.46 7.92 -6.39
CA GLY A 105 -12.75 9.20 -6.39
C GLY A 105 -11.48 9.16 -7.25
N THR A 106 -10.47 9.91 -6.85
CA THR A 106 -9.15 9.94 -7.49
C THR A 106 -8.18 8.98 -6.82
N PRO A 107 -7.22 8.39 -7.56
CA PRO A 107 -6.19 7.56 -6.96
C PRO A 107 -5.29 8.39 -6.04
N VAL A 108 -4.75 7.76 -5.00
CA VAL A 108 -3.81 8.40 -4.09
C VAL A 108 -2.43 8.54 -4.73
N ASN A 109 -1.73 9.63 -4.40
CA ASN A 109 -0.31 9.76 -4.70
C ASN A 109 0.49 8.97 -3.68
N TYR A 110 1.39 8.12 -4.13
CA TYR A 110 2.17 7.25 -3.25
C TYR A 110 3.63 7.20 -3.64
N ARG A 111 4.46 6.78 -2.70
CA ARG A 111 5.86 6.38 -2.91
C ARG A 111 6.05 4.93 -2.49
N ILE A 112 7.01 4.25 -3.10
CA ILE A 112 7.37 2.88 -2.77
C ILE A 112 8.75 2.86 -2.15
N GLU A 113 8.86 2.29 -0.95
CA GLU A 113 10.10 2.04 -0.22
C GLU A 113 10.34 0.53 -0.07
N GLY A 114 11.51 0.15 0.40
CA GLY A 114 11.86 -1.25 0.63
C GLY A 114 12.48 -1.95 -0.58
N SER A 115 12.42 -3.27 -0.59
CA SER A 115 12.96 -4.12 -1.65
C SER A 115 11.88 -4.53 -2.65
N ASP A 116 12.27 -5.11 -3.80
CA ASP A 116 11.31 -5.64 -4.78
C ASP A 116 10.45 -6.81 -4.25
N LYS A 117 10.93 -7.50 -3.22
CA LYS A 117 10.19 -8.60 -2.58
C LYS A 117 9.24 -8.13 -1.49
N GLN A 118 9.60 -7.06 -0.80
CA GLN A 118 8.81 -6.47 0.29
C GLN A 118 8.77 -4.96 0.12
N MET A 119 7.68 -4.48 -0.44
CA MET A 119 7.46 -3.09 -0.77
C MET A 119 6.57 -2.43 0.26
N LYS A 120 6.96 -1.23 0.70
CA LYS A 120 6.14 -0.35 1.54
C LYS A 120 5.60 0.78 0.68
N VAL A 121 4.32 0.76 0.44
CA VAL A 121 3.62 1.78 -0.35
C VAL A 121 3.00 2.78 0.59
N LYS A 122 3.55 3.98 0.64
CA LYS A 122 3.19 5.03 1.60
C LYS A 122 2.52 6.20 0.91
N PHE A 123 1.47 6.71 1.52
CA PHE A 123 0.72 7.87 1.04
C PHE A 123 0.14 8.69 2.19
N THR A 124 -0.29 9.90 1.88
CA THR A 124 -1.01 10.74 2.84
C THR A 124 -2.26 10.01 3.32
N PRO A 125 -2.50 9.93 4.64
CA PRO A 125 -3.65 9.22 5.19
C PRO A 125 -4.95 9.64 4.51
N LYS A 126 -5.72 8.66 4.07
CA LYS A 126 -7.02 8.84 3.44
C LYS A 126 -8.06 7.97 4.12
N TYR A 127 -9.15 8.59 4.54
CA TYR A 127 -10.23 7.90 5.21
C TYR A 127 -11.02 7.02 4.25
N GLY A 128 -11.24 5.77 4.66
CA GLY A 128 -12.05 4.83 3.91
C GLY A 128 -12.16 3.48 4.59
N ALA A 129 -12.99 2.63 4.01
CA ALA A 129 -13.15 1.22 4.37
C ALA A 129 -12.73 0.29 3.23
N HIS A 130 -12.75 0.78 2.00
CA HIS A 130 -12.45 0.01 0.80
C HIS A 130 -11.17 0.50 0.16
N VAL A 131 -10.29 -0.44 -0.19
CA VAL A 131 -9.04 -0.17 -0.92
C VAL A 131 -9.07 -0.97 -2.21
N LYS A 132 -8.86 -0.31 -3.33
CA LYS A 132 -8.74 -0.94 -4.64
C LYS A 132 -7.35 -0.74 -5.19
N LEU A 133 -6.68 -1.84 -5.49
CA LEU A 133 -5.46 -1.88 -6.27
C LEU A 133 -5.84 -2.11 -7.72
N ASN A 134 -5.51 -1.18 -8.59
CA ASN A 134 -5.84 -1.23 -10.00
C ASN A 134 -4.55 -1.31 -10.81
N PHE A 135 -4.41 -2.34 -11.65
CA PHE A 135 -3.24 -2.60 -12.46
C PHE A 135 -3.57 -2.30 -13.92
N LYS A 136 -2.94 -1.27 -14.48
CA LYS A 136 -3.15 -0.82 -15.86
C LYS A 136 -2.72 -1.87 -16.87
N SER A 137 -3.47 -2.03 -17.94
CA SER A 137 -3.16 -2.94 -19.03
C SER A 137 -2.00 -2.45 -19.91
N GLY A 138 -1.37 -3.37 -20.64
CA GLY A 138 -0.44 -3.08 -21.72
C GLY A 138 0.97 -2.65 -21.30
N LYS A 139 1.28 -2.67 -20.00
CA LYS A 139 2.61 -2.31 -19.46
C LYS A 139 3.44 -3.50 -19.01
N LEU A 140 2.77 -4.58 -18.63
CA LEU A 140 3.40 -5.82 -18.15
C LEU A 140 2.98 -6.97 -19.06
N ASP A 141 3.92 -7.88 -19.32
CA ASP A 141 3.72 -9.09 -20.12
C ASP A 141 4.01 -10.39 -19.36
N LYS A 142 4.48 -10.26 -18.11
CA LYS A 142 4.82 -11.39 -17.24
C LYS A 142 3.82 -11.51 -16.10
N PRO A 143 3.49 -12.73 -15.67
CA PRO A 143 2.66 -12.92 -14.49
C PRO A 143 3.36 -12.37 -13.25
N PHE A 144 2.60 -11.85 -12.32
CA PHE A 144 3.11 -11.48 -11.01
C PHE A 144 2.13 -11.87 -9.91
N SER A 145 2.63 -11.93 -8.70
CA SER A 145 1.87 -12.44 -7.56
C SER A 145 1.99 -11.53 -6.35
N LEU A 146 0.91 -11.48 -5.59
CA LEU A 146 0.85 -10.91 -4.25
C LEU A 146 0.82 -12.06 -3.25
N LYS A 147 1.89 -12.17 -2.45
CA LYS A 147 2.01 -13.19 -1.40
C LYS A 147 1.29 -12.78 -0.14
N GLU A 148 1.44 -11.51 0.23
CA GLU A 148 0.82 -10.95 1.42
C GLU A 148 0.63 -9.46 1.28
N ILE A 149 -0.49 -8.96 1.75
CA ILE A 149 -0.80 -7.54 1.86
C ILE A 149 -1.15 -7.24 3.32
N SER A 150 -0.46 -6.27 3.91
CA SER A 150 -0.84 -5.69 5.20
C SER A 150 -1.26 -4.24 4.98
N VAL A 151 -2.34 -3.84 5.64
CA VAL A 151 -2.91 -2.50 5.56
C VAL A 151 -2.69 -1.80 6.88
N LEU A 152 -2.04 -0.64 6.83
CA LEU A 152 -1.78 0.19 8.00
C LEU A 152 -2.67 1.41 8.00
N VAL A 153 -3.31 1.63 9.12
CA VAL A 153 -4.20 2.76 9.39
C VAL A 153 -3.53 3.66 10.42
N ALA A 154 -3.56 4.96 10.17
CA ALA A 154 -3.03 5.92 11.13
C ALA A 154 -3.92 5.96 12.38
N GLU A 155 -3.30 5.86 13.54
CA GLU A 155 -4.02 6.01 14.81
C GLU A 155 -4.44 7.48 14.98
N LYS A 156 -5.69 7.68 15.34
CA LYS A 156 -6.15 9.02 15.76
C LYS A 156 -5.56 9.30 17.13
N VAL A 157 -4.76 10.35 17.22
CA VAL A 157 -4.38 10.92 18.52
C VAL A 157 -5.64 11.59 19.06
N LEU A 158 -6.17 11.05 20.15
CA LEU A 158 -7.28 11.65 20.89
C LEU A 158 -6.77 12.85 21.70
#